data_e9c2cd49f845c9355302971a5c8a3d29
#
_entry.id   e9c2cd49f845c9355302971a5c8a3d29
#
_cell.length_a   1.000
_cell.length_b   1.000
_cell.length_c   1.000
_cell.angle_alpha   90.00
_cell.angle_beta   90.00
_cell.angle_gamma   90.00
#
_symmetry.space_group_name_H-M   'P 1'
#
loop_
_entity.id
_entity.type
_entity.pdbx_description
1 polymer ?
#
loop_
_entity_poly.entity_id
_entity_poly.type
_entity_poly.pdbx_seq_one_letter_code
_entity_poly.pdbx_strand_id
1 'polypeptide(L)'
;MYSWYMPKDSPSSGLGHRHDWENIVVWLSSASDTATIRGVAISAHGKYQKYTDAPLSGTRPKIGYMSIWPVNHQLIASDKQGGEQPAIAWESMTAAARSAIENTDFGDATPSFRDSNFQNYLADAFI
;
A
#
# COMPACT_ATOMS: atom_id res chain seq x y z
N MET A 1 -1.18 4.50 7.07
CA MET A 1 -0.70 3.68 5.91
C MET A 1 -1.31 2.30 6.00
N TYR A 2 -1.72 1.73 4.87
CA TYR A 2 -2.11 0.33 4.71
C TYR A 2 -1.19 -0.31 3.70
N SER A 3 -0.79 -1.56 3.91
CA SER A 3 0.13 -2.25 3.02
C SER A 3 -0.32 -3.69 2.77
N TRP A 4 -0.06 -4.18 1.58
CA TRP A 4 -0.36 -5.53 1.14
C TRP A 4 0.91 -6.21 0.65
N TYR A 5 1.03 -7.47 1.00
CA TYR A 5 2.08 -8.34 0.50
C TYR A 5 1.53 -9.31 -0.53
N MET A 6 2.15 -9.35 -1.69
CA MET A 6 1.92 -10.35 -2.71
C MET A 6 3.16 -11.25 -2.83
N PRO A 7 3.00 -12.58 -2.70
CA PRO A 7 4.14 -13.50 -2.73
C PRO A 7 4.80 -13.61 -4.11
N LYS A 8 4.16 -13.04 -5.12
CA LYS A 8 4.66 -12.99 -6.49
C LYS A 8 4.01 -11.82 -7.24
N ASP A 9 4.83 -11.06 -7.95
CA ASP A 9 4.40 -10.15 -9.00
C ASP A 9 4.93 -10.66 -10.35
N SER A 10 4.01 -11.01 -11.26
CA SER A 10 4.38 -11.57 -12.56
C SER A 10 3.36 -11.15 -13.61
N PRO A 11 3.69 -10.19 -14.49
CA PRO A 11 2.80 -9.76 -15.57
C PRO A 11 2.61 -10.84 -16.63
N SER A 12 3.57 -11.76 -16.76
CA SER A 12 3.48 -12.93 -17.65
C SER A 12 4.48 -14.01 -17.23
N SER A 13 4.37 -15.21 -17.84
CA SER A 13 5.28 -16.32 -17.58
C SER A 13 6.75 -15.92 -17.82
N GLY A 14 7.62 -16.15 -16.85
CA GLY A 14 9.05 -15.86 -16.91
C GLY A 14 9.44 -14.40 -16.66
N LEU A 15 8.48 -13.51 -16.43
CA LEU A 15 8.72 -12.12 -16.06
C LEU A 15 8.27 -11.81 -14.63
N GLY A 16 8.75 -10.69 -14.09
CA GLY A 16 8.42 -10.22 -12.75
C GLY A 16 9.37 -10.71 -11.67
N HIS A 17 8.95 -10.55 -10.42
CA HIS A 17 9.75 -10.86 -9.23
C HIS A 17 8.95 -11.63 -8.18
N ARG A 18 9.67 -12.23 -7.23
CA ARG A 18 9.07 -13.13 -6.25
C ARG A 18 8.19 -12.42 -5.23
N HIS A 19 8.58 -11.25 -4.76
CA HIS A 19 7.89 -10.53 -3.71
C HIS A 19 7.38 -9.20 -4.23
N ASP A 20 6.24 -8.77 -3.73
CA ASP A 20 5.75 -7.42 -3.96
C ASP A 20 5.13 -6.85 -2.69
N TRP A 21 5.36 -5.57 -2.44
CA TRP A 21 4.82 -4.80 -1.33
C TRP A 21 4.23 -3.51 -1.86
N GLU A 22 2.92 -3.45 -1.82
CA GLU A 22 2.18 -2.26 -2.22
C GLU A 22 1.52 -1.60 -1.03
N ASN A 23 1.32 -0.30 -1.11
CA ASN A 23 0.74 0.45 0.01
C ASN A 23 -0.09 1.65 -0.44
N ILE A 24 -0.94 2.12 0.48
CA ILE A 24 -1.60 3.42 0.38
C ILE A 24 -1.39 4.21 1.67
N VAL A 25 -1.37 5.53 1.52
CA VAL A 25 -1.45 6.46 2.66
C VAL A 25 -2.76 7.24 2.56
N VAL A 26 -3.60 7.10 3.58
CA VAL A 26 -4.85 7.87 3.70
C VAL A 26 -4.57 9.04 4.62
N TRP A 27 -4.65 10.25 4.09
CA TRP A 27 -4.45 11.49 4.83
C TRP A 27 -5.79 11.98 5.39
N LEU A 28 -5.79 12.26 6.68
CA LEU A 28 -6.98 12.67 7.42
C LEU A 28 -6.88 14.14 7.83
N SER A 29 -8.03 14.79 8.03
CA SER A 29 -8.11 16.17 8.48
C SER A 29 -7.63 16.37 9.92
N SER A 30 -7.70 15.33 10.75
CA SER A 30 -7.29 15.34 12.16
C SER A 30 -7.14 13.92 12.68
N ALA A 31 -6.60 13.76 13.88
CA ALA A 31 -6.56 12.49 14.62
C ALA A 31 -7.80 12.39 15.54
N SER A 32 -8.99 12.29 14.94
CA SER A 32 -10.25 12.19 15.69
C SER A 32 -11.26 11.28 14.96
N ASP A 33 -12.27 10.82 15.68
CA ASP A 33 -13.35 9.97 15.14
C ASP A 33 -14.24 10.69 14.11
N THR A 34 -14.18 12.01 14.09
CA THR A 34 -14.90 12.86 13.11
C THR A 34 -14.02 13.30 11.94
N ALA A 35 -12.81 12.76 11.84
CA ALA A 35 -11.89 13.09 10.77
C ALA A 35 -12.46 12.73 9.40
N THR A 36 -12.17 13.58 8.41
CA THR A 36 -12.50 13.35 7.00
C THR A 36 -11.23 13.00 6.22
N ILE A 37 -11.38 12.23 5.16
CA ILE A 37 -10.27 11.95 4.23
C ILE A 37 -9.93 13.23 3.47
N ARG A 38 -8.68 13.64 3.51
CA ARG A 38 -8.11 14.77 2.75
C ARG A 38 -7.56 14.32 1.41
N GLY A 39 -7.08 13.11 1.37
CA GLY A 39 -6.59 12.50 0.15
C GLY A 39 -6.03 11.11 0.39
N VAL A 40 -5.76 10.41 -0.71
CA VAL A 40 -5.19 9.06 -0.74
C VAL A 40 -3.99 9.06 -1.69
N ALA A 41 -2.83 8.69 -1.18
CA ALA A 41 -1.65 8.43 -1.99
C ALA A 41 -1.51 6.91 -2.19
N ILE A 42 -1.39 6.47 -3.43
CA ILE A 42 -1.41 5.06 -3.85
C ILE A 42 -0.06 4.73 -4.47
N SER A 43 0.63 3.70 -3.99
CA SER A 43 1.92 3.28 -4.53
C SER A 43 1.80 2.80 -5.98
N ALA A 44 2.75 3.21 -6.81
CA ALA A 44 2.84 2.85 -8.21
C ALA A 44 4.29 2.95 -8.69
N HIS A 45 4.95 1.82 -8.94
CA HIS A 45 6.32 1.75 -9.49
C HIS A 45 7.33 2.64 -8.74
N GLY A 46 7.39 2.54 -7.42
CA GLY A 46 8.32 3.28 -6.57
C GLY A 46 7.96 4.77 -6.37
N LYS A 47 6.77 5.19 -6.77
CA LYS A 47 6.21 6.53 -6.58
C LYS A 47 4.81 6.47 -5.99
N TYR A 48 4.19 7.63 -5.81
CA TYR A 48 2.79 7.75 -5.38
C TYR A 48 1.95 8.50 -6.40
N GLN A 49 0.81 7.92 -6.75
CA GLN A 49 -0.29 8.63 -7.37
C GLN A 49 -1.18 9.23 -6.26
N LYS A 50 -1.46 10.53 -6.32
CA LYS A 50 -2.11 11.29 -5.24
C LYS A 50 -3.48 11.77 -5.67
N TYR A 51 -4.50 11.48 -4.87
CA TYR A 51 -5.89 11.78 -5.15
C TYR A 51 -6.52 12.53 -3.98
N THR A 52 -7.15 13.66 -4.24
CA THR A 52 -8.01 14.38 -3.29
C THR A 52 -9.47 13.95 -3.37
N ASP A 53 -9.83 13.22 -4.42
CA ASP A 53 -11.17 12.76 -4.79
C ASP A 53 -11.20 11.25 -5.10
N ALA A 54 -10.38 10.47 -4.39
CA ALA A 54 -10.33 9.01 -4.59
C ALA A 54 -11.73 8.38 -4.42
N PRO A 55 -12.11 7.41 -5.28
CA PRO A 55 -13.38 6.71 -5.14
C PRO A 55 -13.50 6.01 -3.79
N LEU A 56 -14.61 6.21 -3.09
CA LEU A 56 -14.86 5.66 -1.77
C LEU A 56 -16.06 4.70 -1.78
N SER A 57 -16.06 3.77 -0.83
CA SER A 57 -17.22 3.03 -0.36
C SER A 57 -17.45 3.42 1.11
N GLY A 58 -18.40 4.33 1.37
CA GLY A 58 -18.50 4.98 2.67
C GLY A 58 -17.23 5.79 2.99
N THR A 59 -16.49 5.41 4.03
CA THR A 59 -15.22 6.03 4.43
C THR A 59 -13.98 5.23 3.97
N ARG A 60 -14.14 4.23 3.09
CA ARG A 60 -13.08 3.33 2.67
C ARG A 60 -12.66 3.60 1.23
N PRO A 61 -11.40 3.96 0.95
CA PRO A 61 -10.90 4.07 -0.42
C PRO A 61 -11.02 2.74 -1.17
N LYS A 62 -11.52 2.80 -2.40
CA LYS A 62 -11.60 1.65 -3.29
C LYS A 62 -10.29 1.52 -4.06
N ILE A 63 -9.56 0.44 -3.81
CA ILE A 63 -8.23 0.20 -4.36
C ILE A 63 -8.26 -1.06 -5.22
N GLY A 64 -7.68 -0.98 -6.40
CA GLY A 64 -7.45 -2.12 -7.29
C GLY A 64 -5.97 -2.46 -7.39
N TYR A 65 -5.66 -3.72 -7.68
CA TYR A 65 -4.32 -4.19 -8.05
C TYR A 65 -4.38 -4.61 -9.51
N MET A 66 -3.58 -3.99 -10.37
CA MET A 66 -3.71 -4.13 -11.82
C MET A 66 -2.34 -4.29 -12.49
N SER A 67 -2.29 -5.19 -13.47
CA SER A 67 -1.13 -5.31 -14.37
C SER A 67 -1.12 -4.19 -15.39
N ILE A 68 -0.01 -3.50 -15.51
CA ILE A 68 0.24 -2.44 -16.50
C ILE A 68 1.29 -2.96 -17.48
N TRP A 69 0.83 -3.63 -18.53
CA TRP A 69 1.74 -4.16 -19.55
C TRP A 69 2.59 -3.05 -20.23
N PRO A 70 3.90 -3.22 -20.44
CA PRO A 70 4.74 -4.41 -20.20
C PRO A 70 5.40 -4.42 -18.81
N VAL A 71 5.04 -3.52 -17.91
CA VAL A 71 5.57 -3.44 -16.54
C VAL A 71 4.75 -4.31 -15.57
N ASN A 72 5.24 -4.41 -14.34
CA ASN A 72 4.61 -5.20 -13.28
C ASN A 72 3.25 -4.63 -12.83
N HIS A 73 2.66 -5.25 -11.82
CA HIS A 73 1.44 -4.76 -11.21
C HIS A 73 1.70 -3.49 -10.39
N GLN A 74 0.63 -2.76 -10.15
CA GLN A 74 0.59 -1.61 -9.23
C GLN A 74 -0.79 -1.47 -8.62
N LEU A 75 -0.90 -0.70 -7.55
CA LEU A 75 -2.18 -0.25 -7.06
C LEU A 75 -2.74 0.89 -7.91
N ILE A 76 -4.07 0.96 -7.97
CA ILE A 76 -4.82 2.03 -8.62
C ILE A 76 -6.04 2.44 -7.78
N ALA A 77 -6.51 3.67 -7.93
CA ALA A 77 -7.85 4.04 -7.53
C ALA A 77 -8.87 3.30 -8.42
N SER A 78 -9.93 2.75 -7.84
CA SER A 78 -10.89 1.91 -8.56
C SER A 78 -12.33 2.37 -8.34
N ASP A 79 -13.13 2.41 -9.38
CA ASP A 79 -14.58 2.62 -9.28
C ASP A 79 -15.33 1.34 -8.89
N LYS A 80 -14.70 0.17 -9.03
CA LYS A 80 -15.30 -1.11 -8.74
C LYS A 80 -15.29 -1.38 -7.23
N GLN A 81 -16.37 -1.95 -6.72
CA GLN A 81 -16.42 -2.48 -5.36
C GLN A 81 -15.61 -3.77 -5.29
N GLY A 82 -14.63 -3.80 -4.38
CA GLY A 82 -13.83 -4.98 -4.07
C GLY A 82 -14.27 -5.69 -2.78
N GLY A 83 -13.53 -6.74 -2.42
CA GLY A 83 -13.63 -7.38 -1.11
C GLY A 83 -12.88 -6.57 -0.03
N GLU A 84 -13.15 -6.91 1.23
CA GLU A 84 -12.42 -6.36 2.37
C GLU A 84 -11.53 -7.46 2.97
N GLN A 85 -10.29 -7.11 3.25
CA GLN A 85 -9.33 -8.00 3.89
C GLN A 85 -9.14 -7.59 5.36
N PRO A 86 -8.99 -8.54 6.30
CA PRO A 86 -8.60 -8.22 7.66
C PRO A 86 -7.28 -7.45 7.69
N ALA A 87 -7.22 -6.37 8.44
CA ALA A 87 -6.01 -5.61 8.68
C ALA A 87 -5.50 -5.86 10.11
N ILE A 88 -4.19 -5.95 10.27
CA ILE A 88 -3.52 -6.06 11.57
C ILE A 88 -2.69 -4.79 11.76
N ALA A 89 -2.94 -4.07 12.85
CA ALA A 89 -2.12 -2.91 13.19
C ALA A 89 -0.69 -3.35 13.51
N TRP A 90 0.30 -2.54 13.13
CA TRP A 90 1.72 -2.80 13.38
C TRP A 90 2.00 -3.14 14.84
N GLU A 91 1.42 -2.36 15.75
CA GLU A 91 1.58 -2.53 17.19
C GLU A 91 0.93 -3.82 17.73
N SER A 92 -0.06 -4.35 16.99
CA SER A 92 -0.76 -5.59 17.36
C SER A 92 -0.10 -6.85 16.81
N MET A 93 0.90 -6.71 15.94
CA MET A 93 1.67 -7.85 15.46
C MET A 93 2.55 -8.44 16.56
N THR A 94 2.79 -9.75 16.51
CA THR A 94 3.78 -10.38 17.39
C THR A 94 5.18 -9.84 17.11
N ALA A 95 6.04 -9.86 18.13
CA ALA A 95 7.44 -9.45 17.98
C ALA A 95 8.16 -10.25 16.87
N ALA A 96 7.86 -11.55 16.76
CA ALA A 96 8.43 -12.40 15.72
C ALA A 96 8.00 -11.96 14.31
N ALA A 97 6.71 -11.62 14.11
CA ALA A 97 6.22 -11.15 12.81
C ALA A 97 6.85 -9.81 12.43
N ARG A 98 6.91 -8.85 13.36
CA ARG A 98 7.59 -7.55 13.12
C ARG A 98 9.06 -7.75 12.78
N SER A 99 9.78 -8.55 13.57
CA SER A 99 11.19 -8.87 13.30
C SER A 99 11.39 -9.52 11.93
N ALA A 100 10.51 -10.42 11.53
CA ALA A 100 10.58 -11.02 10.20
C ALA A 100 10.40 -9.99 9.08
N ILE A 101 9.41 -9.10 9.20
CA ILE A 101 9.18 -8.03 8.21
C ILE A 101 10.38 -7.07 8.15
N GLU A 102 10.94 -6.69 9.31
CA GLU A 102 12.10 -5.78 9.37
C GLU A 102 13.36 -6.36 8.73
N ASN A 103 13.61 -7.66 8.91
CA ASN A 103 14.90 -8.26 8.62
C ASN A 103 14.91 -9.18 7.38
N THR A 104 13.75 -9.53 6.82
CA THR A 104 13.72 -10.36 5.61
C THR A 104 14.14 -9.56 4.39
N ASP A 105 15.01 -10.13 3.58
CA ASP A 105 15.31 -9.64 2.24
C ASP A 105 14.18 -10.04 1.29
N PHE A 106 13.43 -9.05 0.82
CA PHE A 106 12.36 -9.22 -0.17
C PHE A 106 12.81 -8.87 -1.60
N GLY A 107 14.13 -8.74 -1.83
CA GLY A 107 14.66 -8.29 -3.11
C GLY A 107 14.31 -6.83 -3.38
N ASP A 108 13.82 -6.54 -4.57
CA ASP A 108 13.45 -5.16 -4.97
C ASP A 108 12.20 -4.63 -4.26
N ALA A 109 11.40 -5.52 -3.67
CA ALA A 109 10.20 -5.13 -2.94
C ALA A 109 10.52 -4.83 -1.47
N THR A 110 10.36 -3.58 -1.07
CA THR A 110 10.64 -3.15 0.31
C THR A 110 9.35 -2.78 1.04
N PRO A 111 9.05 -3.40 2.21
CA PRO A 111 7.91 -2.99 3.02
C PRO A 111 8.01 -1.51 3.41
N SER A 112 7.03 -0.71 3.03
CA SER A 112 7.02 0.74 3.23
C SER A 112 6.88 1.16 4.70
N PHE A 113 6.41 0.26 5.55
CA PHE A 113 6.12 0.52 6.97
C PHE A 113 7.20 -0.01 7.93
N ARG A 114 8.38 -0.42 7.43
CA ARG A 114 9.55 -0.68 8.26
C ARG A 114 9.98 0.58 9.00
N ASP A 115 10.44 0.45 10.24
CA ASP A 115 10.91 1.59 11.03
C ASP A 115 12.01 2.40 10.32
N SER A 116 12.85 1.72 9.54
CA SER A 116 13.97 2.32 8.81
C SER A 116 13.56 3.24 7.65
N ASN A 117 12.36 3.08 7.08
CA ASN A 117 11.95 3.79 5.87
C ASN A 117 10.55 4.40 5.90
N PHE A 118 9.76 4.11 6.93
CA PHE A 118 8.37 4.58 7.07
C PHE A 118 8.20 6.09 6.87
N GLN A 119 9.09 6.89 7.50
CA GLN A 119 9.03 8.35 7.41
C GLN A 119 9.29 8.86 5.99
N ASN A 120 10.19 8.23 5.25
CA ASN A 120 10.48 8.59 3.87
C ASN A 120 9.27 8.32 2.98
N TYR A 121 8.64 7.15 3.14
CA TYR A 121 7.42 6.83 2.39
C TYR A 121 6.25 7.76 2.73
N LEU A 122 6.11 8.19 3.99
CA LEU A 122 5.11 9.20 4.36
C LEU A 122 5.41 10.55 3.70
N ALA A 123 6.67 10.98 3.68
CA ALA A 123 7.07 12.23 3.04
C ALA A 123 6.78 12.20 1.53
N ASP A 124 7.11 11.10 0.85
CA ASP A 124 6.84 10.93 -0.58
C ASP A 124 5.34 10.87 -0.90
N ALA A 125 4.55 10.31 0.01
CA ALA A 125 3.09 10.20 -0.10
C ALA A 125 2.34 11.47 0.31
N PHE A 126 3.00 12.51 0.81
CA PHE A 126 2.33 13.73 1.31
C PHE A 126 1.58 14.45 0.20
N ILE A 127 0.31 14.86 0.49
CA ILE A 127 -0.64 15.53 -0.43
C ILE A 127 -0.74 17.00 -0.10
#